data_e2828c90da45eb0d80893f1d9a6cae24
#
_entry.id   e2828c90da45eb0d80893f1d9a6cae24
#
_cell.length_a   1.000
_cell.length_b   1.000
_cell.length_c   1.000
_cell.angle_alpha   90.00
_cell.angle_beta   90.00
_cell.angle_gamma   90.00
#
_symmetry.space_group_name_H-M   'P 1'
#
loop_
_entity.id
_entity.type
_entity.pdbx_description
1 polymer ?
#
loop_
_entity_poly.entity_id
_entity_poly.type
_entity_poly.pdbx_seq_one_letter_code
_entity_poly.pdbx_strand_id
1 'polypeptide(L)'
;VLFSLCLSEGIDYDEAYSYRTAHDNTMMGIIRVVLAAHDTDVPVWYMGLRLWSFLVGDGIIAYKMFALLGTVLSMLLGPVVIRRQWGAKTAALYMIMVSLTPAMMKISVNNRMYSWTVFGVTVCGLTAYFLRERLNSKALWTILFLTTFCGIFSHYFTAFSYLFIYLYLV
;
A
#
# COMPACT_ATOMS: atom_id res chain seq x y z
N VAL A 1 -13.39 -6.28 -13.53
CA VAL A 1 -12.45 -7.42 -13.42
C VAL A 1 -11.91 -7.53 -12.00
N LEU A 2 -11.10 -6.58 -11.47
CA LEU A 2 -10.49 -6.69 -10.12
C LEU A 2 -11.52 -6.89 -9.00
N PHE A 3 -12.61 -6.14 -9.02
CA PHE A 3 -13.68 -6.31 -8.04
C PHE A 3 -14.36 -7.69 -8.14
N SER A 4 -14.56 -8.21 -9.34
CA SER A 4 -15.08 -9.56 -9.55
C SER A 4 -14.14 -10.63 -9.00
N LEU A 5 -12.83 -10.46 -9.15
CA LEU A 5 -11.83 -11.36 -8.55
C LEU A 5 -11.86 -11.32 -7.02
N CYS A 6 -12.06 -10.14 -6.40
CA CYS A 6 -12.22 -10.05 -4.94
C CYS A 6 -13.37 -10.92 -4.41
N LEU A 7 -14.43 -11.09 -5.20
CA LEU A 7 -15.61 -11.87 -4.81
C LEU A 7 -15.43 -13.38 -5.06
N SER A 8 -14.60 -13.77 -6.01
CA SER A 8 -14.48 -15.15 -6.49
C SER A 8 -13.31 -15.93 -5.90
N GLU A 9 -12.26 -15.23 -5.43
CA GLU A 9 -11.09 -15.91 -4.87
C GLU A 9 -11.33 -16.36 -3.42
N GLY A 10 -10.89 -17.58 -3.11
CA GLY A 10 -10.86 -18.13 -1.75
C GLY A 10 -9.95 -17.30 -0.83
N ILE A 11 -9.84 -17.74 0.41
CA ILE A 11 -9.01 -17.12 1.45
C ILE A 11 -7.78 -18.00 1.65
N ASP A 12 -6.60 -17.45 1.42
CA ASP A 12 -5.33 -18.08 1.76
C ASP A 12 -5.09 -18.05 3.28
N TYR A 13 -4.17 -18.90 3.76
CA TYR A 13 -3.77 -18.94 5.17
C TYR A 13 -3.31 -17.55 5.68
N ASP A 14 -2.50 -16.86 4.91
CA ASP A 14 -1.99 -15.53 5.26
C ASP A 14 -3.08 -14.46 5.27
N GLU A 15 -4.06 -14.56 4.37
CA GLU A 15 -5.23 -13.68 4.36
C GLU A 15 -6.11 -13.92 5.59
N ALA A 16 -6.30 -15.19 5.96
CA ALA A 16 -7.06 -15.56 7.16
C ALA A 16 -6.37 -15.06 8.43
N TYR A 17 -5.04 -15.12 8.48
CA TYR A 17 -4.25 -14.56 9.57
C TYR A 17 -4.44 -13.04 9.65
N SER A 18 -4.32 -12.33 8.53
CA SER A 18 -4.54 -10.87 8.47
C SER A 18 -5.96 -10.49 8.91
N TYR A 19 -6.96 -11.23 8.45
CA TYR A 19 -8.34 -11.04 8.85
C TYR A 19 -8.51 -11.19 10.38
N ARG A 20 -8.08 -12.33 10.94
CA ARG A 20 -8.22 -12.60 12.39
C ARG A 20 -7.47 -11.58 13.23
N THR A 21 -6.26 -11.24 12.87
CA THR A 21 -5.45 -10.25 13.59
C THR A 21 -6.14 -8.90 13.66
N ALA A 22 -6.74 -8.45 12.57
CA ALA A 22 -7.45 -7.17 12.54
C ALA A 22 -8.84 -7.24 13.16
N HIS A 23 -9.59 -8.34 12.94
CA HIS A 23 -10.98 -8.50 13.39
C HIS A 23 -11.08 -8.77 14.90
N ASP A 24 -10.31 -9.73 15.41
CA ASP A 24 -10.45 -10.25 16.77
C ASP A 24 -9.76 -9.36 17.83
N ASN A 25 -9.00 -8.33 17.40
CA ASN A 25 -8.21 -7.51 18.31
C ASN A 25 -8.62 -6.03 18.29
N THR A 26 -8.44 -5.39 19.44
CA THR A 26 -8.44 -3.92 19.54
C THR A 26 -7.16 -3.35 18.91
N MET A 27 -7.11 -2.04 18.63
CA MET A 27 -5.91 -1.37 18.11
C MET A 27 -4.66 -1.65 18.95
N MET A 28 -4.77 -1.61 20.29
CA MET A 28 -3.66 -1.94 21.18
C MET A 28 -3.39 -3.46 21.21
N GLY A 29 -4.43 -4.27 21.06
CA GLY A 29 -4.32 -5.72 20.95
C GLY A 29 -3.52 -6.15 19.72
N ILE A 30 -3.75 -5.50 18.57
CA ILE A 30 -2.98 -5.74 17.34
C ILE A 30 -1.49 -5.53 17.57
N ILE A 31 -1.10 -4.43 18.20
CA ILE A 31 0.32 -4.15 18.48
C ILE A 31 0.91 -5.27 19.35
N ARG A 32 0.19 -5.68 20.41
CA ARG A 32 0.66 -6.75 21.31
C ARG A 32 0.80 -8.10 20.61
N VAL A 33 -0.18 -8.48 19.80
CA VAL A 33 -0.19 -9.75 19.06
C VAL A 33 0.97 -9.79 18.06
N VAL A 34 1.15 -8.75 17.28
CA VAL A 34 2.22 -8.67 16.27
C VAL A 34 3.60 -8.70 16.93
N LEU A 35 3.81 -7.98 18.01
CA LEU A 35 5.09 -7.98 18.74
C LEU A 35 5.36 -9.32 19.45
N ALA A 36 4.32 -9.98 19.98
CA ALA A 36 4.46 -11.28 20.66
C ALA A 36 4.68 -12.43 19.70
N ALA A 37 4.10 -12.38 18.52
CA ALA A 37 4.22 -13.44 17.50
C ALA A 37 5.58 -13.46 16.80
N HIS A 38 6.45 -12.47 17.03
CA HIS A 38 7.67 -12.24 16.23
C HIS A 38 7.37 -12.31 14.72
N ASP A 39 6.19 -11.78 14.34
CA ASP A 39 5.71 -11.81 12.99
C ASP A 39 6.61 -10.99 12.06
N THR A 40 6.70 -11.45 10.82
CA THR A 40 7.40 -10.73 9.76
C THR A 40 6.65 -9.48 9.32
N ASP A 41 5.38 -9.37 9.66
CA ASP A 41 4.54 -8.22 9.35
C ASP A 41 4.48 -7.26 10.54
N VAL A 42 4.39 -6.00 10.26
CA VAL A 42 4.39 -4.91 11.26
C VAL A 42 3.00 -4.29 11.40
N PRO A 43 2.68 -3.68 12.55
CA PRO A 43 1.30 -3.45 12.97
C PRO A 43 0.48 -2.48 12.10
N VAL A 44 1.13 -1.60 11.31
CA VAL A 44 0.42 -0.55 10.56
C VAL A 44 -0.59 -1.11 9.57
N TRP A 45 -0.26 -2.23 8.89
CA TRP A 45 -1.19 -2.90 7.99
C TRP A 45 -2.48 -3.33 8.71
N TYR A 46 -2.36 -4.07 9.80
CA TYR A 46 -3.49 -4.59 10.57
C TYR A 46 -4.32 -3.47 11.22
N MET A 47 -3.65 -2.41 11.67
CA MET A 47 -4.33 -1.20 12.17
C MET A 47 -5.12 -0.50 11.08
N GLY A 48 -4.56 -0.42 9.86
CA GLY A 48 -5.27 0.10 8.69
C GLY A 48 -6.51 -0.70 8.35
N LEU A 49 -6.41 -2.04 8.34
CA LEU A 49 -7.56 -2.93 8.17
C LEU A 49 -8.61 -2.70 9.25
N ARG A 50 -8.21 -2.59 10.51
CA ARG A 50 -9.14 -2.35 11.61
C ARG A 50 -9.84 -1.00 11.51
N LEU A 51 -9.13 0.06 11.13
CA LEU A 51 -9.74 1.38 10.88
C LEU A 51 -10.74 1.32 9.73
N TRP A 52 -10.39 0.62 8.65
CA TRP A 52 -11.26 0.43 7.51
C TRP A 52 -12.54 -0.31 7.86
N SER A 53 -12.46 -1.31 8.73
CA SER A 53 -13.64 -2.08 9.16
C SER A 53 -14.67 -1.24 9.89
N PHE A 54 -14.29 -0.18 10.59
CA PHE A 54 -15.24 0.75 11.19
C PHE A 54 -16.06 1.55 10.16
N LEU A 55 -15.56 1.67 8.92
CA LEU A 55 -16.22 2.44 7.86
C LEU A 55 -17.07 1.55 6.95
N VAL A 56 -16.63 0.33 6.66
CA VAL A 56 -17.19 -0.52 5.60
C VAL A 56 -17.77 -1.82 6.16
N GLY A 57 -17.40 -2.20 7.39
CA GLY A 57 -17.83 -3.44 8.04
C GLY A 57 -16.72 -4.49 8.16
N ASP A 58 -17.00 -5.54 8.92
CA ASP A 58 -16.02 -6.55 9.35
C ASP A 58 -15.97 -7.81 8.46
N GLY A 59 -16.62 -7.79 7.29
CA GLY A 59 -16.62 -8.93 6.37
C GLY A 59 -15.31 -9.08 5.63
N ILE A 60 -14.93 -10.33 5.26
CA ILE A 60 -13.70 -10.60 4.51
C ILE A 60 -13.63 -9.82 3.21
N ILE A 61 -14.76 -9.60 2.54
CA ILE A 61 -14.83 -8.79 1.30
C ILE A 61 -14.44 -7.34 1.60
N ALA A 62 -14.88 -6.77 2.74
CA ALA A 62 -14.51 -5.42 3.14
C ALA A 62 -12.98 -5.30 3.32
N TYR A 63 -12.34 -6.29 3.91
CA TYR A 63 -10.88 -6.33 4.07
C TYR A 63 -10.16 -6.46 2.70
N LYS A 64 -10.65 -7.31 1.79
CA LYS A 64 -10.13 -7.38 0.40
C LYS A 64 -10.30 -6.05 -0.34
N MET A 65 -11.39 -5.34 -0.12
CA MET A 65 -11.60 -3.99 -0.68
C MET A 65 -10.56 -2.98 -0.19
N PHE A 66 -10.05 -3.12 1.03
CA PHE A 66 -8.96 -2.28 1.51
C PHE A 66 -7.66 -2.52 0.73
N ALA A 67 -7.33 -3.78 0.43
CA ALA A 67 -6.20 -4.08 -0.44
C ALA A 67 -6.42 -3.52 -1.86
N LEU A 68 -7.63 -3.72 -2.43
CA LEU A 68 -7.98 -3.17 -3.74
C LEU A 68 -7.86 -1.64 -3.80
N LEU A 69 -8.21 -0.95 -2.71
CA LEU A 69 -8.07 0.51 -2.62
C LEU A 69 -6.62 0.97 -2.84
N GLY A 70 -5.63 0.24 -2.31
CA GLY A 70 -4.21 0.54 -2.55
C GLY A 70 -3.85 0.52 -4.05
N THR A 71 -4.40 -0.45 -4.80
CA THR A 71 -4.22 -0.52 -6.27
C THR A 71 -4.93 0.64 -6.98
N VAL A 72 -6.17 0.96 -6.60
CA VAL A 72 -6.92 2.08 -7.18
C VAL A 72 -6.18 3.40 -6.96
N LEU A 73 -5.68 3.64 -5.75
CA LEU A 73 -4.88 4.83 -5.44
C LEU A 73 -3.59 4.87 -6.27
N SER A 74 -2.92 3.72 -6.44
CA SER A 74 -1.75 3.62 -7.32
C SER A 74 -2.10 3.99 -8.76
N MET A 75 -3.21 3.48 -9.28
CA MET A 75 -3.66 3.82 -10.65
C MET A 75 -3.97 5.30 -10.80
N LEU A 76 -4.56 5.95 -9.79
CA LEU A 76 -4.89 7.38 -9.80
C LEU A 76 -3.64 8.28 -9.89
N LEU A 77 -2.48 7.81 -9.49
CA LEU A 77 -1.22 8.55 -9.70
C LEU A 77 -0.94 8.77 -11.20
N GLY A 78 -1.42 7.87 -12.07
CA GLY A 78 -1.30 8.01 -13.52
C GLY A 78 -1.87 9.34 -14.05
N PRO A 79 -3.19 9.57 -13.97
CA PRO A 79 -3.83 10.78 -14.48
C PRO A 79 -3.51 12.03 -13.65
N VAL A 80 -3.28 11.88 -12.33
CA VAL A 80 -3.12 13.04 -11.43
C VAL A 80 -1.70 13.59 -11.45
N VAL A 81 -0.68 12.72 -11.43
CA VAL A 81 0.73 13.12 -11.29
C VAL A 81 1.52 12.84 -12.57
N ILE A 82 1.54 11.55 -12.99
CA ILE A 82 2.43 11.09 -14.07
C ILE A 82 2.06 11.74 -15.40
N ARG A 83 0.77 11.89 -15.71
CA ARG A 83 0.32 12.55 -16.94
C ARG A 83 0.79 14.00 -17.02
N ARG A 84 0.78 14.72 -15.89
CA ARG A 84 1.19 16.14 -15.85
C ARG A 84 2.69 16.30 -16.05
N GLN A 85 3.47 15.36 -15.55
CA GLN A 85 4.93 15.44 -15.56
C GLN A 85 5.56 14.82 -16.82
N TRP A 86 5.04 13.68 -17.28
CA TRP A 86 5.65 12.91 -18.38
C TRP A 86 4.70 12.63 -19.55
N GLY A 87 3.52 13.21 -19.54
CA GLY A 87 2.54 13.12 -20.63
C GLY A 87 1.62 11.90 -20.58
N ALA A 88 0.64 11.91 -21.49
CA ALA A 88 -0.45 10.93 -21.50
C ALA A 88 0.00 9.49 -21.82
N LYS A 89 0.98 9.33 -22.70
CA LYS A 89 1.51 8.00 -23.09
C LYS A 89 2.15 7.29 -21.89
N THR A 90 3.00 8.00 -21.14
CA THR A 90 3.66 7.47 -19.93
C THR A 90 2.63 7.12 -18.85
N ALA A 91 1.63 7.98 -18.64
CA ALA A 91 0.57 7.70 -17.69
C ALA A 91 -0.26 6.47 -18.07
N ALA A 92 -0.61 6.32 -19.36
CA ALA A 92 -1.33 5.16 -19.86
C ALA A 92 -0.53 3.86 -19.66
N LEU A 93 0.76 3.87 -20.01
CA LEU A 93 1.64 2.72 -19.81
C LEU A 93 1.75 2.34 -18.32
N TYR A 94 1.96 3.32 -17.45
CA TYR A 94 1.98 3.11 -16.00
C TYR A 94 0.68 2.47 -15.49
N MET A 95 -0.49 3.00 -15.90
CA MET A 95 -1.79 2.47 -15.51
C MET A 95 -2.00 1.04 -15.98
N ILE A 96 -1.59 0.72 -17.22
CA ILE A 96 -1.63 -0.63 -17.77
C ILE A 96 -0.75 -1.57 -16.92
N MET A 97 0.46 -1.16 -16.59
CA MET A 97 1.37 -1.98 -15.77
C MET A 97 0.80 -2.23 -14.37
N VAL A 98 0.25 -1.21 -13.72
CA VAL A 98 -0.32 -1.33 -12.37
C VAL A 98 -1.62 -2.13 -12.35
N SER A 99 -2.40 -2.15 -13.44
CA SER A 99 -3.72 -2.80 -13.45
C SER A 99 -3.74 -4.18 -14.11
N LEU A 100 -2.87 -4.44 -15.08
CA LEU A 100 -2.98 -5.63 -15.95
C LEU A 100 -1.80 -6.60 -15.83
N THR A 101 -0.72 -6.28 -15.10
CA THR A 101 0.31 -7.31 -14.87
C THR A 101 -0.24 -8.40 -13.94
N PRO A 102 0.00 -9.68 -14.23
CA PRO A 102 -0.55 -10.78 -13.42
C PRO A 102 -0.20 -10.67 -11.94
N ALA A 103 1.02 -10.22 -11.62
CA ALA A 103 1.44 -10.01 -10.25
C ALA A 103 0.58 -8.92 -9.55
N MET A 104 0.35 -7.79 -10.23
CA MET A 104 -0.49 -6.71 -9.68
C MET A 104 -1.94 -7.13 -9.54
N MET A 105 -2.48 -7.89 -10.48
CA MET A 105 -3.84 -8.42 -10.37
C MET A 105 -3.99 -9.31 -9.14
N LYS A 106 -3.04 -10.21 -8.89
CA LYS A 106 -3.05 -11.09 -7.73
C LYS A 106 -2.97 -10.30 -6.41
N ILE A 107 -1.99 -9.41 -6.25
CA ILE A 107 -1.83 -8.65 -5.00
C ILE A 107 -2.95 -7.63 -4.75
N SER A 108 -3.70 -7.22 -5.79
CA SER A 108 -4.82 -6.29 -5.66
C SER A 108 -6.02 -6.87 -4.93
N VAL A 109 -6.20 -8.18 -5.00
CA VAL A 109 -7.36 -8.89 -4.42
C VAL A 109 -6.99 -9.71 -3.19
N ASN A 110 -5.70 -9.85 -2.92
CA ASN A 110 -5.18 -10.54 -1.74
C ASN A 110 -5.26 -9.60 -0.52
N ASN A 111 -5.83 -10.07 0.58
CA ASN A 111 -5.93 -9.30 1.84
C ASN A 111 -4.56 -9.21 2.54
N ARG A 112 -3.59 -8.62 1.83
CA ARG A 112 -2.21 -8.38 2.29
C ARG A 112 -1.77 -6.97 1.91
N MET A 113 -0.73 -6.48 2.55
CA MET A 113 -0.22 -5.10 2.44
C MET A 113 0.39 -4.75 1.07
N TYR A 114 0.57 -5.69 0.16
CA TYR A 114 1.39 -5.49 -1.05
C TYR A 114 0.91 -4.36 -1.97
N SER A 115 -0.39 -4.20 -2.16
CA SER A 115 -0.96 -3.12 -2.98
C SER A 115 -0.69 -1.73 -2.39
N TRP A 116 -0.78 -1.60 -1.07
CA TRP A 116 -0.42 -0.38 -0.34
C TRP A 116 1.08 -0.13 -0.35
N THR A 117 1.89 -1.19 -0.32
CA THR A 117 3.34 -1.10 -0.50
C THR A 117 3.69 -0.49 -1.86
N VAL A 118 3.06 -0.98 -2.95
CA VAL A 118 3.26 -0.41 -4.29
C VAL A 118 2.86 1.06 -4.33
N PHE A 119 1.72 1.41 -3.74
CA PHE A 119 1.27 2.80 -3.64
C PHE A 119 2.29 3.66 -2.88
N GLY A 120 2.69 3.25 -1.68
CA GLY A 120 3.61 4.00 -0.82
C GLY A 120 4.99 4.19 -1.45
N VAL A 121 5.57 3.13 -2.02
CA VAL A 121 6.87 3.20 -2.72
C VAL A 121 6.78 4.12 -3.93
N THR A 122 5.68 4.05 -4.70
CA THR A 122 5.49 4.93 -5.86
C THR A 122 5.36 6.38 -5.44
N VAL A 123 4.54 6.70 -4.43
CA VAL A 123 4.40 8.06 -3.90
C VAL A 123 5.73 8.58 -3.36
N CYS A 124 6.48 7.74 -2.63
CA CYS A 124 7.79 8.11 -2.10
C CYS A 124 8.77 8.44 -3.24
N GLY A 125 8.85 7.60 -4.28
CA GLY A 125 9.73 7.82 -5.45
C GLY A 125 9.36 9.10 -6.22
N LEU A 126 8.06 9.33 -6.47
CA LEU A 126 7.58 10.58 -7.09
C LEU A 126 7.91 11.81 -6.21
N THR A 127 7.74 11.67 -4.90
CA THR A 127 8.05 12.75 -3.96
C THR A 127 9.55 13.06 -3.95
N ALA A 128 10.41 12.04 -3.96
CA ALA A 128 11.85 12.20 -4.06
C ALA A 128 12.25 12.90 -5.37
N TYR A 129 11.61 12.50 -6.48
CA TYR A 129 11.83 13.16 -7.77
C TYR A 129 11.52 14.67 -7.70
N PHE A 130 10.37 15.07 -7.16
CA PHE A 130 10.02 16.49 -7.01
C PHE A 130 10.85 17.24 -5.97
N LEU A 131 11.33 16.54 -4.93
CA LEU A 131 12.19 17.14 -3.92
C LEU A 131 13.52 17.62 -4.49
N ARG A 132 14.10 16.95 -5.49
CA ARG A 132 15.33 17.41 -6.13
C ARG A 132 15.23 18.82 -6.72
N GLU A 133 14.04 19.20 -7.16
CA GLU A 133 13.78 20.55 -7.69
C GLU A 133 13.32 21.53 -6.60
N ARG A 134 12.83 21.05 -5.44
CA ARG A 134 12.17 21.82 -4.40
C ARG A 134 12.59 21.40 -2.99
N LEU A 135 13.89 21.40 -2.71
CA LEU A 135 14.45 20.95 -1.43
C LEU A 135 13.88 21.65 -0.20
N ASN A 136 13.41 22.89 -0.33
CA ASN A 136 12.82 23.65 0.77
C ASN A 136 11.34 23.33 1.04
N SER A 137 10.72 22.42 0.30
CA SER A 137 9.30 22.08 0.46
C SER A 137 9.07 21.20 1.68
N LYS A 138 8.59 21.81 2.77
CA LYS A 138 8.21 21.06 3.99
C LYS A 138 7.13 20.00 3.71
N ALA A 139 6.17 20.29 2.82
CA ALA A 139 5.12 19.36 2.45
C ALA A 139 5.67 18.08 1.79
N LEU A 140 6.61 18.22 0.84
CA LEU A 140 7.25 17.07 0.19
C LEU A 140 8.07 16.24 1.20
N TRP A 141 8.80 16.88 2.10
CA TRP A 141 9.52 16.18 3.18
C TRP A 141 8.57 15.43 4.11
N THR A 142 7.42 16.03 4.45
CA THR A 142 6.39 15.36 5.27
C THR A 142 5.82 14.13 4.55
N ILE A 143 5.49 14.25 3.25
CA ILE A 143 4.99 13.13 2.45
C ILE A 143 6.04 12.02 2.36
N LEU A 144 7.30 12.36 2.10
CA LEU A 144 8.40 11.40 2.05
C LEU A 144 8.54 10.65 3.37
N PHE A 145 8.52 11.37 4.49
CA PHE A 145 8.61 10.78 5.82
C PHE A 145 7.42 9.84 6.11
N LEU A 146 6.19 10.31 5.87
CA LEU A 146 4.98 9.52 6.15
C LEU A 146 4.90 8.26 5.30
N THR A 147 5.21 8.36 4.01
CA THR A 147 5.19 7.18 3.12
C THR A 147 6.28 6.18 3.48
N THR A 148 7.46 6.64 3.86
CA THR A 148 8.54 5.77 4.33
C THR A 148 8.18 5.10 5.65
N PHE A 149 7.70 5.87 6.63
CA PHE A 149 7.28 5.36 7.93
C PHE A 149 6.16 4.32 7.78
N CYS A 150 5.05 4.68 7.14
CA CYS A 150 3.94 3.76 6.93
C CYS A 150 4.34 2.53 6.11
N GLY A 151 5.20 2.69 5.12
CA GLY A 151 5.67 1.60 4.29
C GLY A 151 6.52 0.59 5.06
N ILE A 152 7.54 1.04 5.79
CA ILE A 152 8.40 0.16 6.59
C ILE A 152 7.58 -0.54 7.69
N PHE A 153 6.66 0.19 8.34
CA PHE A 153 5.78 -0.35 9.36
C PHE A 153 4.53 -1.07 8.81
N SER A 154 4.41 -1.22 7.50
CA SER A 154 3.46 -2.13 6.85
C SER A 154 4.14 -3.40 6.34
N HIS A 155 5.39 -3.28 5.86
CA HIS A 155 6.16 -4.40 5.35
C HIS A 155 7.66 -4.05 5.36
N TYR A 156 8.41 -4.64 6.26
CA TYR A 156 9.81 -4.23 6.50
C TYR A 156 10.74 -4.39 5.28
N PHE A 157 10.48 -5.32 4.37
CA PHE A 157 11.23 -5.45 3.12
C PHE A 157 11.16 -4.19 2.23
N THR A 158 10.17 -3.33 2.42
CA THR A 158 10.11 -2.04 1.71
C THR A 158 11.28 -1.13 2.03
N ALA A 159 11.96 -1.37 3.17
CA ALA A 159 13.15 -0.61 3.54
C ALA A 159 14.22 -0.61 2.44
N PHE A 160 14.36 -1.74 1.69
CA PHE A 160 15.27 -1.79 0.56
C PHE A 160 14.87 -0.82 -0.56
N SER A 161 13.57 -0.76 -0.90
CA SER A 161 13.08 0.17 -1.92
C SER A 161 13.30 1.63 -1.48
N TYR A 162 13.01 1.93 -0.23
CA TYR A 162 13.23 3.27 0.32
C TYR A 162 14.71 3.64 0.38
N LEU A 163 15.59 2.71 0.72
CA LEU A 163 17.03 2.95 0.68
C LEU A 163 17.47 3.47 -0.70
N PHE A 164 17.06 2.81 -1.79
CA PHE A 164 17.41 3.25 -3.14
C PHE A 164 16.79 4.61 -3.48
N ILE A 165 15.56 4.90 -3.01
CA ILE A 165 14.94 6.21 -3.20
C ILE A 165 15.71 7.30 -2.46
N TYR A 166 16.18 7.04 -1.24
CA TYR A 166 16.97 8.00 -0.48
C TYR A 166 18.38 8.19 -1.09
N LEU A 167 19.00 7.12 -1.59
CA LEU A 167 20.26 7.24 -2.35
C LEU A 167 20.11 8.09 -3.62
N TYR A 168 18.94 8.09 -4.25
CA TYR A 168 18.65 8.96 -5.39
C TYR A 168 18.57 10.45 -4.99
N LEU A 169 18.26 10.77 -3.72
CA LEU A 169 18.16 12.15 -3.22
C LEU A 169 19.54 12.75 -2.89
N VAL A 170 20.52 11.94 -2.57
CA VAL A 170 21.90 12.36 -2.25
C VAL A 170 22.72 12.56 -3.53
#